data_b9e8f528bc3bf1ad2d406fb716bb5dd4
#
_entry.id   b9e8f528bc3bf1ad2d406fb716bb5dd4
#
_cell.length_a   1.000
_cell.length_b   1.000
_cell.length_c   1.000
_cell.angle_alpha   90.00
_cell.angle_beta   90.00
_cell.angle_gamma   90.00
#
_symmetry.space_group_name_H-M   'P 1'
#
loop_
_entity.id
_entity.type
_entity.pdbx_description
1 polymer ?
#
loop_
_entity_poly.entity_id
_entity_poly.type
_entity_poly.pdbx_seq_one_letter_code
_entity_poly.pdbx_strand_id
1 'polypeptide(L)'
;MARKVGQIVRRGSSTWLVRVYTGRDVETKKRTYLNQTIYGALRDAQAHLNKLLGERDRGRRLDSSKQTLNQYLDRWLELCAKPRLRAKSLKDYEGLLRRYVRPGLGPKALASISAFDIQTLYGDLLVRGLSARSIRYTHAVLRSALKQATRWNLILSNPADSLDLPRQGRGHIGVLNVEQARTFVKTISAHPHCSLFALALTTGMRPSEYLGLTWNDLDLDRGTVSVSHTLEWRKGGWQFAETKRSRSRRLVKLQTWVVALLREQVLKEKEARGDALVFRAQRGGPIRESRFVQDHFKPLLKSAELPAIRLYDLRHTCATISLIAGVSPKVISEQLGHASVAFTLDVYSHVLPHMQDAAAEKVQALLMNPTLQ
;
A
#
# COMPACT_ATOMS: atom_id res chain seq x y z
N MET A 1 -50.98 -18.46 -23.14
CA MET A 1 -50.09 -19.58 -22.70
C MET A 1 -48.79 -19.03 -22.09
N ALA A 2 -48.53 -19.33 -20.84
CA ALA A 2 -47.30 -18.93 -20.18
C ALA A 2 -46.08 -19.54 -20.90
N ARG A 3 -45.17 -18.71 -21.39
CA ARG A 3 -43.99 -19.16 -22.13
C ARG A 3 -43.08 -19.97 -21.19
N LYS A 4 -42.81 -21.25 -21.53
CA LYS A 4 -41.92 -22.12 -20.79
C LYS A 4 -40.50 -21.49 -20.72
N VAL A 5 -40.11 -21.08 -19.56
CA VAL A 5 -38.85 -20.38 -19.34
C VAL A 5 -37.70 -21.40 -19.14
N GLY A 6 -38.01 -22.62 -18.77
CA GLY A 6 -37.10 -23.76 -18.62
C GLY A 6 -37.72 -25.05 -19.11
N GLN A 7 -36.91 -26.02 -19.56
CA GLN A 7 -37.35 -27.32 -20.09
C GLN A 7 -36.35 -28.41 -19.68
N ILE A 8 -36.89 -29.56 -19.33
CA ILE A 8 -36.10 -30.79 -19.13
C ILE A 8 -36.46 -31.75 -20.29
N VAL A 9 -35.48 -32.23 -21.01
CA VAL A 9 -35.64 -33.17 -22.11
C VAL A 9 -34.86 -34.45 -21.76
N ARG A 10 -35.55 -35.61 -21.79
CA ARG A 10 -34.93 -36.92 -21.59
C ARG A 10 -34.05 -37.26 -22.79
N ARG A 11 -32.79 -37.66 -22.54
CA ARG A 11 -31.81 -38.06 -23.57
C ARG A 11 -31.37 -39.53 -23.44
N GLY A 12 -31.64 -40.18 -22.28
CA GLY A 12 -31.32 -41.57 -22.01
C GLY A 12 -32.03 -42.07 -20.77
N SER A 13 -31.69 -43.27 -20.28
CA SER A 13 -32.28 -43.89 -19.09
C SER A 13 -32.10 -43.04 -17.83
N SER A 14 -30.94 -42.43 -17.67
CA SER A 14 -30.56 -41.57 -16.54
C SER A 14 -29.90 -40.25 -16.99
N THR A 15 -30.22 -39.78 -18.21
CA THR A 15 -29.57 -38.59 -18.80
C THR A 15 -30.64 -37.60 -19.23
N TRP A 16 -30.52 -36.38 -18.72
CA TRP A 16 -31.50 -35.30 -18.90
C TRP A 16 -30.80 -34.04 -19.46
N LEU A 17 -31.36 -33.43 -20.49
CA LEU A 17 -30.95 -32.10 -20.95
C LEU A 17 -31.81 -31.05 -20.25
N VAL A 18 -31.21 -30.27 -19.42
CA VAL A 18 -31.83 -29.07 -18.83
C VAL A 18 -31.54 -27.88 -19.72
N ARG A 19 -32.62 -27.21 -20.15
CA ARG A 19 -32.56 -26.08 -21.07
C ARG A 19 -33.24 -24.86 -20.47
N VAL A 20 -32.54 -23.76 -20.33
CA VAL A 20 -33.06 -22.50 -19.76
C VAL A 20 -32.88 -21.36 -20.76
N TYR A 21 -33.94 -20.60 -20.99
CA TYR A 21 -33.91 -19.43 -21.86
C TYR A 21 -33.06 -18.31 -21.21
N THR A 22 -32.05 -17.83 -21.93
CA THR A 22 -31.09 -16.81 -21.45
C THR A 22 -31.28 -15.44 -22.10
N GLY A 23 -32.03 -15.35 -23.17
CA GLY A 23 -32.25 -14.07 -23.86
C GLY A 23 -32.31 -14.20 -25.37
N ARG A 24 -32.05 -13.11 -26.06
CA ARG A 24 -31.88 -13.07 -27.52
C ARG A 24 -30.46 -12.57 -27.83
N ASP A 25 -29.86 -13.18 -28.82
CA ASP A 25 -28.61 -12.71 -29.40
C ASP A 25 -28.81 -11.30 -29.97
N VAL A 26 -27.82 -10.41 -29.71
CA VAL A 26 -27.93 -8.98 -30.07
C VAL A 26 -27.94 -8.78 -31.58
N GLU A 27 -27.16 -9.57 -32.34
CA GLU A 27 -26.97 -9.43 -33.77
C GLU A 27 -28.05 -10.21 -34.55
N THR A 28 -28.21 -11.50 -34.18
CA THR A 28 -29.11 -12.42 -34.95
C THR A 28 -30.57 -12.36 -34.49
N LYS A 29 -30.86 -11.69 -33.35
CA LYS A 29 -32.19 -11.64 -32.69
C LYS A 29 -32.78 -13.02 -32.34
N LYS A 30 -32.01 -14.11 -32.57
CA LYS A 30 -32.43 -15.48 -32.26
C LYS A 30 -32.43 -15.70 -30.74
N ARG A 31 -33.28 -16.61 -30.29
CA ARG A 31 -33.33 -16.99 -28.86
C ARG A 31 -32.11 -17.80 -28.47
N THR A 32 -31.48 -17.41 -27.39
CA THR A 32 -30.33 -18.13 -26.78
C THR A 32 -30.80 -18.95 -25.58
N TYR A 33 -30.21 -20.11 -25.43
CA TYR A 33 -30.54 -21.05 -24.35
C TYR A 33 -29.25 -21.60 -23.73
N LEU A 34 -29.23 -21.68 -22.40
CA LEU A 34 -28.26 -22.50 -21.69
C LEU A 34 -28.71 -23.95 -21.72
N ASN A 35 -27.87 -24.84 -22.22
CA ASN A 35 -28.10 -26.28 -22.27
C ASN A 35 -27.11 -26.97 -21.39
N GLN A 36 -27.59 -27.78 -20.42
CA GLN A 36 -26.74 -28.59 -19.55
C GLN A 36 -27.25 -30.01 -19.44
N THR A 37 -26.35 -30.98 -19.59
CA THR A 37 -26.69 -32.41 -19.44
C THR A 37 -26.48 -32.81 -17.99
N ILE A 38 -27.50 -33.40 -17.38
CA ILE A 38 -27.49 -33.89 -16.00
C ILE A 38 -27.63 -35.39 -16.01
N TYR A 39 -26.77 -36.08 -15.31
CA TYR A 39 -26.79 -37.51 -15.10
C TYR A 39 -27.43 -37.80 -13.74
N GLY A 40 -28.37 -38.75 -13.68
CA GLY A 40 -29.06 -39.11 -12.43
C GLY A 40 -30.56 -39.24 -12.61
N ALA A 41 -31.32 -39.10 -11.53
CA ALA A 41 -32.76 -39.17 -11.51
C ALA A 41 -33.40 -37.87 -12.07
N LEU A 42 -34.65 -37.95 -12.53
CA LEU A 42 -35.43 -36.76 -12.95
C LEU A 42 -35.45 -35.68 -11.82
N ARG A 43 -35.49 -36.07 -10.58
CA ARG A 43 -35.44 -35.15 -9.43
C ARG A 43 -34.19 -34.28 -9.41
N ASP A 44 -33.04 -34.85 -9.82
CA ASP A 44 -31.76 -34.13 -9.85
C ASP A 44 -31.77 -33.07 -10.97
N ALA A 45 -32.32 -33.44 -12.13
CA ALA A 45 -32.51 -32.50 -13.23
C ALA A 45 -33.51 -31.37 -12.87
N GLN A 46 -34.56 -31.68 -12.11
CA GLN A 46 -35.55 -30.71 -11.63
C GLN A 46 -34.92 -29.73 -10.63
N ALA A 47 -34.17 -30.25 -9.66
CA ALA A 47 -33.45 -29.43 -8.69
C ALA A 47 -32.44 -28.50 -9.37
N HIS A 48 -31.76 -29.00 -10.41
CA HIS A 48 -30.81 -28.22 -11.18
C HIS A 48 -31.53 -27.13 -12.03
N LEU A 49 -32.65 -27.45 -12.66
CA LEU A 49 -33.47 -26.47 -13.36
C LEU A 49 -33.94 -25.34 -12.42
N ASN A 50 -34.47 -25.68 -11.25
CA ASN A 50 -34.96 -24.70 -10.28
C ASN A 50 -33.80 -23.79 -9.80
N LYS A 51 -32.61 -24.35 -9.60
CA LYS A 51 -31.41 -23.57 -9.27
C LYS A 51 -31.07 -22.56 -10.36
N LEU A 52 -31.03 -22.98 -11.64
CA LEU A 52 -30.73 -22.10 -12.76
C LEU A 52 -31.81 -21.02 -12.97
N LEU A 53 -33.07 -21.34 -12.78
CA LEU A 53 -34.15 -20.36 -12.85
C LEU A 53 -34.03 -19.33 -11.73
N GLY A 54 -33.77 -19.75 -10.50
CA GLY A 54 -33.52 -18.84 -9.37
C GLY A 54 -32.28 -17.96 -9.57
N GLU A 55 -31.23 -18.45 -10.19
CA GLU A 55 -30.05 -17.66 -10.55
C GLU A 55 -30.39 -16.61 -11.63
N ARG A 56 -31.15 -16.97 -12.66
CA ARG A 56 -31.60 -16.07 -13.69
C ARG A 56 -32.49 -14.95 -13.14
N ASP A 57 -33.47 -15.32 -12.30
CA ASP A 57 -34.43 -14.38 -11.71
C ASP A 57 -33.75 -13.37 -10.76
N ARG A 58 -32.59 -13.72 -10.24
CA ARG A 58 -31.67 -12.80 -9.53
C ARG A 58 -30.81 -11.95 -10.48
N GLY A 59 -31.09 -11.95 -11.78
CA GLY A 59 -30.37 -11.13 -12.77
C GLY A 59 -29.02 -11.67 -13.21
N ARG A 60 -28.68 -12.93 -12.88
CA ARG A 60 -27.44 -13.56 -13.33
C ARG A 60 -27.53 -13.87 -14.84
N ARG A 61 -26.52 -13.48 -15.61
CA ARG A 61 -26.32 -14.02 -16.94
C ARG A 61 -25.99 -15.51 -16.80
N LEU A 62 -26.90 -16.37 -17.21
CA LEU A 62 -26.75 -17.84 -17.24
C LEU A 62 -25.78 -18.32 -18.33
N ASP A 63 -25.41 -17.46 -19.27
CA ASP A 63 -24.24 -17.73 -20.10
C ASP A 63 -23.05 -17.82 -19.18
N SER A 64 -22.67 -19.07 -18.87
CA SER A 64 -21.35 -19.33 -18.30
C SER A 64 -20.36 -18.82 -19.33
N SER A 65 -20.04 -17.53 -19.24
CA SER A 65 -19.01 -16.98 -20.08
C SER A 65 -17.78 -17.86 -19.81
N LYS A 66 -17.30 -18.54 -20.84
CA LYS A 66 -16.03 -19.31 -20.81
C LYS A 66 -14.86 -18.38 -20.50
N GLN A 67 -15.19 -17.16 -20.05
CA GLN A 67 -14.23 -16.13 -19.67
C GLN A 67 -13.35 -16.64 -18.55
N THR A 68 -12.07 -16.76 -18.82
CA THR A 68 -11.08 -17.13 -17.83
C THR A 68 -10.83 -15.97 -16.85
N LEU A 69 -10.28 -16.28 -15.67
CA LEU A 69 -9.86 -15.25 -14.74
C LEU A 69 -8.84 -14.29 -15.38
N ASN A 70 -7.93 -14.79 -16.23
CA ASN A 70 -6.98 -13.94 -16.95
C ASN A 70 -7.68 -12.87 -17.79
N GLN A 71 -8.62 -13.27 -18.64
CA GLN A 71 -9.37 -12.35 -19.49
C GLN A 71 -10.19 -11.34 -18.67
N TYR A 72 -10.75 -11.80 -17.56
CA TYR A 72 -11.46 -10.92 -16.63
C TYR A 72 -10.53 -9.89 -15.98
N LEU A 73 -9.38 -10.33 -15.44
CA LEU A 73 -8.42 -9.45 -14.79
C LEU A 73 -7.86 -8.38 -15.73
N ASP A 74 -7.63 -8.72 -17.01
CA ASP A 74 -7.19 -7.75 -18.01
C ASP A 74 -8.23 -6.62 -18.19
N ARG A 75 -9.50 -6.99 -18.33
CA ARG A 75 -10.60 -6.01 -18.41
C ARG A 75 -10.75 -5.20 -17.13
N TRP A 76 -10.67 -5.85 -15.98
CA TRP A 76 -10.77 -5.17 -14.69
C TRP A 76 -9.64 -4.17 -14.46
N LEU A 77 -8.41 -4.54 -14.81
CA LEU A 77 -7.26 -3.63 -14.73
C LEU A 77 -7.46 -2.40 -15.61
N GLU A 78 -7.90 -2.58 -16.85
CA GLU A 78 -8.08 -1.48 -17.79
C GLU A 78 -9.28 -0.59 -17.42
N LEU A 79 -10.44 -1.18 -17.14
CA LEU A 79 -11.69 -0.44 -16.95
C LEU A 79 -11.89 0.10 -15.53
N CYS A 80 -11.35 -0.58 -14.51
CA CYS A 80 -11.61 -0.23 -13.11
C CYS A 80 -10.37 0.21 -12.34
N ALA A 81 -9.24 -0.47 -12.52
CA ALA A 81 -8.04 -0.18 -11.75
C ALA A 81 -7.28 1.03 -12.30
N LYS A 82 -7.03 1.08 -13.60
CA LYS A 82 -6.27 2.13 -14.29
C LYS A 82 -6.85 3.54 -14.12
N PRO A 83 -8.18 3.78 -14.27
CA PRO A 83 -8.74 5.11 -14.04
C PRO A 83 -8.66 5.60 -12.59
N ARG A 84 -8.60 4.68 -11.63
CA ARG A 84 -8.70 4.96 -10.19
C ARG A 84 -7.34 4.99 -9.48
N LEU A 85 -6.38 4.22 -9.97
CA LEU A 85 -5.11 4.03 -9.29
C LEU A 85 -4.01 4.92 -9.87
N ARG A 86 -3.10 5.34 -9.01
CA ARG A 86 -1.83 5.94 -9.47
C ARG A 86 -0.99 4.88 -10.20
N ALA A 87 -0.19 5.32 -11.17
CA ALA A 87 0.63 4.44 -12.03
C ALA A 87 1.47 3.41 -11.25
N LYS A 88 2.07 3.80 -10.13
CA LYS A 88 2.82 2.88 -9.25
C LYS A 88 1.94 1.79 -8.66
N SER A 89 0.77 2.15 -8.13
CA SER A 89 -0.16 1.19 -7.54
C SER A 89 -0.73 0.23 -8.58
N LEU A 90 -1.01 0.72 -9.80
CA LEU A 90 -1.43 -0.12 -10.91
C LEU A 90 -0.35 -1.14 -11.26
N LYS A 91 0.91 -0.70 -11.39
CA LYS A 91 2.06 -1.59 -11.65
C LYS A 91 2.23 -2.64 -10.54
N ASP A 92 2.03 -2.25 -9.28
CA ASP A 92 2.10 -3.18 -8.15
C ASP A 92 0.97 -4.22 -8.24
N TYR A 93 -0.26 -3.81 -8.54
CA TYR A 93 -1.42 -4.70 -8.73
C TYR A 93 -1.18 -5.69 -9.87
N GLU A 94 -0.77 -5.21 -11.04
CA GLU A 94 -0.40 -6.08 -12.19
C GLU A 94 0.70 -7.06 -11.82
N GLY A 95 1.74 -6.58 -11.14
CA GLY A 95 2.87 -7.38 -10.69
C GLY A 95 2.46 -8.50 -9.72
N LEU A 96 1.57 -8.22 -8.76
CA LEU A 96 1.05 -9.21 -7.81
C LEU A 96 0.19 -10.25 -8.52
N LEU A 97 -0.76 -9.81 -9.35
CA LEU A 97 -1.62 -10.72 -10.10
C LEU A 97 -0.81 -11.60 -11.05
N ARG A 98 0.13 -11.04 -11.79
CA ARG A 98 0.99 -11.77 -12.74
C ARG A 98 1.84 -12.84 -12.06
N ARG A 99 2.45 -12.50 -10.92
CA ARG A 99 3.39 -13.41 -10.22
C ARG A 99 2.69 -14.48 -9.40
N TYR A 100 1.56 -14.17 -8.78
CA TYR A 100 1.00 -14.99 -7.72
C TYR A 100 -0.39 -15.56 -8.04
N VAL A 101 -1.21 -14.90 -8.85
CA VAL A 101 -2.58 -15.33 -9.10
C VAL A 101 -2.74 -16.00 -10.45
N ARG A 102 -2.24 -15.37 -11.52
CA ARG A 102 -2.41 -15.85 -12.90
C ARG A 102 -1.84 -17.23 -13.16
N PRO A 103 -0.68 -17.63 -12.62
CA PRO A 103 -0.14 -18.98 -12.88
C PRO A 103 -1.04 -20.11 -12.39
N GLY A 104 -1.68 -19.96 -11.22
CA GLY A 104 -2.53 -20.99 -10.62
C GLY A 104 -4.01 -20.89 -10.99
N LEU A 105 -4.57 -19.69 -10.98
CA LEU A 105 -6.01 -19.47 -11.16
C LEU A 105 -6.38 -18.87 -12.52
N GLY A 106 -5.43 -18.25 -13.20
CA GLY A 106 -5.69 -17.51 -14.43
C GLY A 106 -6.40 -18.27 -15.54
N PRO A 107 -6.03 -19.53 -15.83
CA PRO A 107 -6.69 -20.35 -16.86
C PRO A 107 -8.09 -20.83 -16.46
N LYS A 108 -8.45 -20.86 -15.17
CA LYS A 108 -9.77 -21.30 -14.72
C LYS A 108 -10.87 -20.35 -15.18
N ALA A 109 -12.04 -20.90 -15.48
CA ALA A 109 -13.23 -20.09 -15.76
C ALA A 109 -13.58 -19.26 -14.51
N LEU A 110 -13.82 -17.95 -14.67
CA LEU A 110 -14.11 -17.02 -13.57
C LEU A 110 -15.23 -17.53 -12.65
N ALA A 111 -16.30 -18.07 -13.26
CA ALA A 111 -17.46 -18.56 -12.51
C ALA A 111 -17.20 -19.89 -11.74
N SER A 112 -16.12 -20.60 -12.03
CA SER A 112 -15.76 -21.86 -11.39
C SER A 112 -14.76 -21.71 -10.23
N ILE A 113 -14.24 -20.51 -10.01
CA ILE A 113 -13.28 -20.26 -8.93
C ILE A 113 -14.00 -20.33 -7.59
N SER A 114 -13.53 -21.23 -6.74
CA SER A 114 -14.03 -21.43 -5.39
C SER A 114 -13.12 -20.79 -4.33
N ALA A 115 -13.62 -20.65 -3.11
CA ALA A 115 -12.81 -20.25 -1.96
C ALA A 115 -11.68 -21.26 -1.70
N PHE A 116 -11.94 -22.55 -1.92
CA PHE A 116 -10.94 -23.62 -1.77
C PHE A 116 -9.77 -23.43 -2.74
N ASP A 117 -10.03 -23.08 -4.01
CA ASP A 117 -8.97 -22.83 -4.99
C ASP A 117 -8.05 -21.68 -4.56
N ILE A 118 -8.64 -20.61 -4.02
CA ILE A 118 -7.86 -19.46 -3.57
C ILE A 118 -7.09 -19.79 -2.29
N GLN A 119 -7.71 -20.55 -1.36
CA GLN A 119 -7.05 -20.98 -0.13
C GLN A 119 -5.86 -21.89 -0.42
N THR A 120 -6.00 -22.83 -1.36
CA THR A 120 -4.92 -23.70 -1.84
C THR A 120 -3.78 -22.87 -2.43
N LEU A 121 -4.10 -21.91 -3.31
CA LEU A 121 -3.09 -21.01 -3.85
C LEU A 121 -2.28 -20.30 -2.74
N TYR A 122 -2.94 -19.81 -1.68
CA TYR A 122 -2.23 -19.13 -0.60
C TYR A 122 -1.38 -20.07 0.24
N GLY A 123 -1.82 -21.32 0.42
CA GLY A 123 -1.02 -22.40 1.03
C GLY A 123 0.27 -22.65 0.23
N ASP A 124 0.14 -22.82 -1.08
CA ASP A 124 1.29 -23.04 -1.98
C ASP A 124 2.27 -21.85 -1.95
N LEU A 125 1.75 -20.62 -1.92
CA LEU A 125 2.58 -19.41 -1.83
C LEU A 125 3.33 -19.33 -0.49
N LEU A 126 2.72 -19.77 0.62
CA LEU A 126 3.40 -19.87 1.92
C LEU A 126 4.53 -20.90 1.88
N VAL A 127 4.28 -22.09 1.33
CA VAL A 127 5.29 -23.14 1.18
C VAL A 127 6.48 -22.67 0.34
N ARG A 128 6.22 -21.85 -0.69
CA ARG A 128 7.27 -21.18 -1.50
C ARG A 128 7.98 -20.03 -0.80
N GLY A 129 7.69 -19.76 0.49
CA GLY A 129 8.34 -18.74 1.29
C GLY A 129 7.81 -17.32 1.10
N LEU A 130 6.64 -17.14 0.48
CA LEU A 130 6.04 -15.80 0.36
C LEU A 130 5.55 -15.32 1.73
N SER A 131 5.93 -14.10 2.10
CA SER A 131 5.55 -13.53 3.40
C SER A 131 4.02 -13.38 3.55
N ALA A 132 3.51 -13.54 4.77
CA ALA A 132 2.11 -13.29 5.11
C ALA A 132 1.62 -11.92 4.63
N ARG A 133 2.45 -10.88 4.75
CA ARG A 133 2.14 -9.53 4.24
C ARG A 133 1.90 -9.52 2.74
N SER A 134 2.73 -10.20 1.95
CA SER A 134 2.60 -10.26 0.49
C SER A 134 1.35 -11.02 0.07
N ILE A 135 1.02 -12.12 0.77
CA ILE A 135 -0.21 -12.88 0.55
C ILE A 135 -1.43 -12.02 0.84
N ARG A 136 -1.46 -11.32 2.00
CA ARG A 136 -2.56 -10.42 2.35
C ARG A 136 -2.74 -9.28 1.35
N TYR A 137 -1.65 -8.76 0.81
CA TYR A 137 -1.74 -7.72 -0.23
C TYR A 137 -2.28 -8.31 -1.55
N THR A 138 -1.80 -9.48 -1.97
CA THR A 138 -2.33 -10.21 -3.14
C THR A 138 -3.81 -10.51 -2.98
N HIS A 139 -4.22 -10.97 -1.78
CA HIS A 139 -5.63 -11.17 -1.43
C HIS A 139 -6.45 -9.90 -1.58
N ALA A 140 -5.99 -8.78 -1.03
CA ALA A 140 -6.73 -7.51 -1.12
C ALA A 140 -6.97 -7.08 -2.58
N VAL A 141 -5.99 -7.29 -3.45
CA VAL A 141 -6.11 -7.00 -4.89
C VAL A 141 -7.10 -7.94 -5.56
N LEU A 142 -6.93 -9.26 -5.36
CA LEU A 142 -7.83 -10.28 -5.94
C LEU A 142 -9.26 -10.12 -5.44
N ARG A 143 -9.44 -9.91 -4.13
CA ARG A 143 -10.76 -9.65 -3.52
C ARG A 143 -11.43 -8.43 -4.12
N SER A 144 -10.69 -7.35 -4.34
CA SER A 144 -11.20 -6.14 -5.00
C SER A 144 -11.66 -6.41 -6.44
N ALA A 145 -10.89 -7.20 -7.19
CA ALA A 145 -11.27 -7.61 -8.54
C ALA A 145 -12.54 -8.47 -8.53
N LEU A 146 -12.58 -9.52 -7.72
CA LEU A 146 -13.73 -10.42 -7.63
C LEU A 146 -15.00 -9.72 -7.08
N LYS A 147 -14.85 -8.75 -6.17
CA LYS A 147 -15.97 -7.89 -5.74
C LYS A 147 -16.56 -7.10 -6.93
N GLN A 148 -15.74 -6.66 -7.86
CA GLN A 148 -16.23 -6.00 -9.07
C GLN A 148 -16.91 -7.00 -10.01
N ALA A 149 -16.42 -8.24 -10.10
CA ALA A 149 -17.08 -9.30 -10.87
C ALA A 149 -18.49 -9.59 -10.33
N THR A 150 -18.67 -9.59 -9.00
CA THR A 150 -19.98 -9.71 -8.36
C THR A 150 -20.90 -8.53 -8.73
N ARG A 151 -20.40 -7.29 -8.71
CA ARG A 151 -21.17 -6.11 -9.11
C ARG A 151 -21.58 -6.14 -10.59
N TRP A 152 -20.77 -6.76 -11.44
CA TRP A 152 -21.08 -6.94 -12.86
C TRP A 152 -21.94 -8.19 -13.14
N ASN A 153 -22.39 -8.88 -12.09
CA ASN A 153 -23.16 -10.12 -12.17
C ASN A 153 -22.47 -11.25 -12.97
N LEU A 154 -21.12 -11.25 -12.97
CA LEU A 154 -20.32 -12.31 -13.61
C LEU A 154 -20.15 -13.51 -12.68
N ILE A 155 -20.18 -13.30 -11.36
CA ILE A 155 -20.20 -14.32 -10.32
C ILE A 155 -21.27 -13.98 -9.26
N LEU A 156 -21.80 -14.97 -8.57
CA LEU A 156 -22.86 -14.79 -7.56
C LEU A 156 -22.36 -14.12 -6.29
N SER A 157 -21.25 -14.58 -5.79
CA SER A 157 -20.63 -14.12 -4.57
C SER A 157 -19.11 -14.05 -4.78
N ASN A 158 -18.44 -13.28 -3.94
CA ASN A 158 -17.00 -13.18 -4.00
C ASN A 158 -16.35 -14.33 -3.22
N PRO A 159 -15.72 -15.32 -3.89
CA PRO A 159 -15.09 -16.44 -3.19
C PRO A 159 -13.89 -16.04 -2.32
N ALA A 160 -13.39 -14.81 -2.45
CA ALA A 160 -12.32 -14.30 -1.61
C ALA A 160 -12.81 -13.66 -0.29
N ASP A 161 -14.12 -13.61 0.00
CA ASP A 161 -14.60 -12.97 1.23
C ASP A 161 -14.46 -13.86 2.47
N SER A 162 -14.47 -15.19 2.32
CA SER A 162 -14.43 -16.16 3.41
C SER A 162 -13.17 -17.02 3.37
N LEU A 163 -12.01 -16.39 3.61
CA LEU A 163 -10.71 -17.06 3.56
C LEU A 163 -9.91 -16.82 4.83
N ASP A 164 -9.19 -17.86 5.24
CA ASP A 164 -8.23 -17.78 6.34
C ASP A 164 -6.89 -17.24 5.84
N LEU A 165 -6.60 -16.00 6.22
CA LEU A 165 -5.35 -15.36 5.82
C LEU A 165 -4.25 -15.61 6.87
N PRO A 166 -3.00 -15.85 6.42
CA PRO A 166 -1.89 -16.07 7.34
C PRO A 166 -1.73 -14.88 8.30
N ARG A 167 -1.46 -15.17 9.58
CA ARG A 167 -1.24 -14.15 10.59
C ARG A 167 -0.03 -13.31 10.22
N GLN A 168 -0.20 -12.01 10.21
CA GLN A 168 0.91 -11.07 10.03
C GLN A 168 1.46 -10.72 11.40
N GLY A 169 2.69 -11.14 11.68
CA GLY A 169 3.42 -10.66 12.84
C GLY A 169 3.55 -9.12 12.80
N ARG A 170 3.54 -8.46 13.96
CA ARG A 170 3.92 -7.05 14.03
C ARG A 170 5.35 -6.95 13.55
N GLY A 171 5.58 -6.30 12.41
CA GLY A 171 6.93 -6.05 11.92
C GLY A 171 7.71 -5.25 12.97
N HIS A 172 8.92 -5.67 13.27
CA HIS A 172 9.80 -4.90 14.13
C HIS A 172 10.11 -3.58 13.40
N ILE A 173 9.70 -2.46 14.00
CA ILE A 173 10.08 -1.13 13.54
C ILE A 173 11.46 -0.87 14.12
N GLY A 174 12.48 -0.80 13.28
CA GLY A 174 13.82 -0.43 13.69
C GLY A 174 13.82 1.04 14.14
N VAL A 175 14.16 1.29 15.40
CA VAL A 175 14.26 2.65 15.94
C VAL A 175 15.60 2.74 16.66
N LEU A 176 16.34 3.81 16.44
CA LEU A 176 17.51 4.12 17.24
C LEU A 176 17.07 4.69 18.58
N ASN A 177 17.63 4.19 19.68
CA ASN A 177 17.46 4.83 20.97
C ASN A 177 18.26 6.15 21.04
N VAL A 178 18.16 6.89 22.12
CA VAL A 178 18.79 8.22 22.26
C VAL A 178 20.31 8.16 22.10
N GLU A 179 20.97 7.16 22.71
CA GLU A 179 22.42 6.99 22.62
C GLU A 179 22.86 6.61 21.20
N GLN A 180 22.13 5.69 20.56
CA GLN A 180 22.38 5.31 19.19
C GLN A 180 22.16 6.48 18.22
N ALA A 181 21.15 7.32 18.46
CA ALA A 181 20.93 8.53 17.66
C ALA A 181 22.05 9.57 17.87
N ARG A 182 22.57 9.72 19.07
CA ARG A 182 23.77 10.55 19.34
C ARG A 182 24.99 10.02 18.59
N THR A 183 25.23 8.71 18.63
CA THR A 183 26.30 8.06 17.87
C THR A 183 26.12 8.29 16.38
N PHE A 184 24.89 8.15 15.87
CA PHE A 184 24.57 8.42 14.46
C PHE A 184 24.91 9.88 14.10
N VAL A 185 24.48 10.86 14.90
CA VAL A 185 24.79 12.29 14.68
C VAL A 185 26.29 12.54 14.66
N LYS A 186 27.05 11.94 15.59
CA LYS A 186 28.52 12.04 15.62
C LYS A 186 29.15 11.44 14.36
N THR A 187 28.65 10.28 13.91
CA THR A 187 29.21 9.59 12.72
C THR A 187 28.94 10.34 11.42
N ILE A 188 27.74 10.94 11.28
CA ILE A 188 27.41 11.69 10.07
C ILE A 188 28.20 12.99 9.91
N SER A 189 28.77 13.55 10.97
CA SER A 189 29.47 14.86 10.93
C SER A 189 30.60 14.91 9.92
N ALA A 190 31.31 13.80 9.70
CA ALA A 190 32.37 13.67 8.71
C ALA A 190 31.88 13.13 7.35
N HIS A 191 30.58 12.85 7.20
CA HIS A 191 30.05 12.22 5.99
C HIS A 191 29.67 13.27 4.94
N PRO A 192 29.95 13.06 3.64
CA PRO A 192 29.59 14.02 2.56
C PRO A 192 28.11 14.39 2.50
N HIS A 193 27.22 13.50 2.93
CA HIS A 193 25.78 13.73 3.01
C HIS A 193 25.30 14.03 4.45
N CYS A 194 26.12 14.69 5.27
CA CYS A 194 25.79 15.04 6.65
C CYS A 194 24.47 15.80 6.74
N SER A 195 24.30 16.85 5.95
CA SER A 195 23.09 17.69 5.93
C SER A 195 21.82 16.91 5.59
N LEU A 196 21.91 15.93 4.65
CA LEU A 196 20.78 15.06 4.29
C LEU A 196 20.38 14.16 5.47
N PHE A 197 21.33 13.49 6.09
CA PHE A 197 21.04 12.60 7.23
C PHE A 197 20.55 13.38 8.45
N ALA A 198 21.11 14.54 8.71
CA ALA A 198 20.69 15.44 9.77
C ALA A 198 19.23 15.89 9.57
N LEU A 199 18.90 16.34 8.37
CA LEU A 199 17.54 16.71 8.00
C LEU A 199 16.57 15.53 8.15
N ALA A 200 16.91 14.36 7.62
CA ALA A 200 16.07 13.16 7.69
C ALA A 200 15.76 12.74 9.12
N LEU A 201 16.78 12.76 10.00
CA LEU A 201 16.63 12.38 11.40
C LEU A 201 15.80 13.40 12.20
N THR A 202 15.96 14.69 11.95
CA THR A 202 15.37 15.76 12.80
C THR A 202 13.98 16.17 12.37
N THR A 203 13.68 16.11 11.06
CA THR A 203 12.38 16.51 10.53
C THR A 203 11.39 15.34 10.42
N GLY A 204 11.89 14.10 10.36
CA GLY A 204 11.08 12.92 10.11
C GLY A 204 10.38 12.91 8.75
N MET A 205 10.86 13.67 7.78
CA MET A 205 10.35 13.63 6.40
C MET A 205 10.52 12.25 5.78
N ARG A 206 9.67 11.94 4.78
CA ARG A 206 9.81 10.70 4.00
C ARG A 206 10.99 10.81 3.03
N PRO A 207 11.70 9.70 2.70
CA PRO A 207 12.79 9.73 1.74
C PRO A 207 12.43 10.44 0.42
N SER A 208 11.26 10.16 -0.15
CA SER A 208 10.82 10.83 -1.38
C SER A 208 10.51 12.32 -1.23
N GLU A 209 10.29 12.81 -0.01
CA GLU A 209 10.10 14.23 0.29
C GLU A 209 11.46 14.93 0.35
N TYR A 210 12.38 14.50 1.23
CA TYR A 210 13.67 15.19 1.37
C TYR A 210 14.62 14.99 0.17
N LEU A 211 14.55 13.85 -0.54
CA LEU A 211 15.33 13.68 -1.77
C LEU A 211 14.79 14.51 -2.96
N GLY A 212 13.58 15.02 -2.84
CA GLY A 212 12.97 15.91 -3.82
C GLY A 212 13.00 17.39 -3.42
N LEU A 213 13.60 17.76 -2.29
CA LEU A 213 13.67 19.15 -1.87
C LEU A 213 14.47 19.99 -2.86
N THR A 214 13.92 21.17 -3.16
CA THR A 214 14.60 22.25 -3.87
C THR A 214 15.01 23.36 -2.92
N TRP A 215 15.91 24.23 -3.32
CA TRP A 215 16.30 25.37 -2.48
C TRP A 215 15.13 26.34 -2.24
N ASN A 216 14.15 26.40 -3.14
CA ASN A 216 12.93 27.16 -2.96
C ASN A 216 12.04 26.62 -1.82
N ASP A 217 12.20 25.37 -1.42
CA ASP A 217 11.45 24.80 -0.29
C ASP A 217 12.03 25.18 1.08
N LEU A 218 13.23 25.79 1.10
CA LEU A 218 13.96 26.12 2.33
C LEU A 218 13.96 27.63 2.59
N ASP A 219 13.52 28.03 3.77
CA ASP A 219 13.76 29.36 4.32
C ASP A 219 14.79 29.23 5.46
N LEU A 220 16.06 29.45 5.12
CA LEU A 220 17.16 29.29 6.07
C LEU A 220 17.22 30.44 7.11
N ASP A 221 16.60 31.58 6.82
CA ASP A 221 16.55 32.71 7.77
C ASP A 221 15.49 32.45 8.83
N ARG A 222 14.34 31.97 8.42
CA ARG A 222 13.30 31.51 9.35
C ARG A 222 13.58 30.12 9.92
N GLY A 223 14.54 29.36 9.36
CA GLY A 223 14.85 27.99 9.72
C GLY A 223 13.66 27.06 9.51
N THR A 224 13.08 27.07 8.32
CA THR A 224 11.90 26.24 7.99
C THR A 224 12.07 25.53 6.66
N VAL A 225 11.39 24.40 6.50
CA VAL A 225 11.27 23.65 5.24
C VAL A 225 9.80 23.43 4.91
N SER A 226 9.42 23.75 3.67
CA SER A 226 8.07 23.51 3.12
C SER A 226 8.04 22.15 2.41
N VAL A 227 7.19 21.27 2.87
CA VAL A 227 7.00 19.95 2.23
C VAL A 227 5.74 20.02 1.37
N SER A 228 5.91 20.21 0.07
CA SER A 228 4.80 20.39 -0.89
C SER A 228 4.72 19.29 -1.94
N HIS A 229 5.84 18.64 -2.24
CA HIS A 229 5.97 17.67 -3.33
C HIS A 229 6.88 16.50 -2.95
N THR A 230 6.96 15.53 -3.84
CA THR A 230 7.85 14.37 -3.75
C THR A 230 8.51 14.14 -5.10
N LEU A 231 9.71 13.59 -5.10
CA LEU A 231 10.40 13.19 -6.33
C LEU A 231 10.21 11.69 -6.56
N GLU A 232 9.67 11.33 -7.73
CA GLU A 232 9.39 9.94 -8.09
C GLU A 232 10.02 9.59 -9.44
N TRP A 233 10.56 8.37 -9.56
CA TRP A 233 10.98 7.83 -10.85
C TRP A 233 9.78 7.26 -11.60
N ARG A 234 9.48 7.80 -12.79
CA ARG A 234 8.40 7.33 -13.68
C ARG A 234 8.96 6.96 -15.06
N LYS A 235 8.12 6.36 -15.93
CA LYS A 235 8.46 6.18 -17.34
C LYS A 235 8.88 7.53 -17.93
N GLY A 236 10.12 7.63 -18.40
CA GLY A 236 10.66 8.87 -18.97
C GLY A 236 11.55 9.68 -18.04
N GLY A 237 11.74 9.29 -16.76
CA GLY A 237 12.69 9.96 -15.89
C GLY A 237 12.14 10.36 -14.52
N TRP A 238 12.85 11.25 -13.86
CA TRP A 238 12.48 11.85 -12.60
C TRP A 238 11.38 12.90 -12.79
N GLN A 239 10.34 12.84 -11.96
CA GLN A 239 9.23 13.77 -12.00
C GLN A 239 8.82 14.18 -10.59
N PHE A 240 8.58 15.45 -10.42
CA PHE A 240 7.91 15.94 -9.22
C PHE A 240 6.45 15.48 -9.22
N ALA A 241 5.99 15.01 -8.07
CA ALA A 241 4.61 14.62 -7.87
C ALA A 241 4.07 15.37 -6.65
N GLU A 242 2.86 15.84 -6.72
CA GLU A 242 2.18 16.40 -5.55
C GLU A 242 2.10 15.38 -4.43
N THR A 243 2.17 15.85 -3.20
CA THR A 243 1.94 15.00 -2.03
C THR A 243 0.57 14.31 -2.13
N LYS A 244 0.48 13.07 -1.66
CA LYS A 244 -0.72 12.20 -1.82
C LYS A 244 -2.01 12.78 -1.23
N ARG A 245 -1.91 13.72 -0.29
CA ARG A 245 -3.04 14.35 0.42
C ARG A 245 -2.69 15.80 0.72
N SER A 246 -3.68 16.68 0.75
CA SER A 246 -3.52 18.10 1.12
C SER A 246 -2.86 18.27 2.50
N ARG A 247 -3.20 17.42 3.47
CA ARG A 247 -2.59 17.38 4.81
C ARG A 247 -1.11 16.96 4.83
N SER A 248 -0.56 16.48 3.71
CA SER A 248 0.87 16.19 3.62
C SER A 248 1.68 17.44 3.28
N ARG A 249 1.04 18.52 2.83
CA ARG A 249 1.67 19.84 2.71
C ARG A 249 1.80 20.42 4.10
N ARG A 250 3.01 20.73 4.50
CA ARG A 250 3.30 21.20 5.85
C ARG A 250 4.59 21.99 5.87
N LEU A 251 4.68 22.89 6.84
CA LEU A 251 5.90 23.60 7.19
C LEU A 251 6.53 22.88 8.40
N VAL A 252 7.81 22.59 8.33
CA VAL A 252 8.55 21.96 9.42
C VAL A 252 9.66 22.89 9.86
N LYS A 253 9.76 23.12 11.18
CA LYS A 253 10.84 23.89 11.79
C LYS A 253 12.13 23.07 11.80
N LEU A 254 13.21 23.69 11.36
CA LEU A 254 14.55 23.09 11.38
C LEU A 254 15.27 23.41 12.69
N GLN A 255 16.07 22.47 13.17
CA GLN A 255 16.97 22.71 14.29
C GLN A 255 18.14 23.59 13.83
N THR A 256 18.64 24.46 14.71
CA THR A 256 19.67 25.46 14.39
C THR A 256 20.93 24.85 13.77
N TRP A 257 21.38 23.70 14.28
CA TRP A 257 22.55 23.02 13.74
C TRP A 257 22.34 22.45 12.33
N VAL A 258 21.11 22.05 12.00
CA VAL A 258 20.75 21.61 10.64
C VAL A 258 20.75 22.78 9.66
N VAL A 259 20.25 23.94 10.11
CA VAL A 259 20.30 25.18 9.32
C VAL A 259 21.76 25.58 9.04
N ALA A 260 22.65 25.44 10.03
CA ALA A 260 24.07 25.74 9.85
C ALA A 260 24.70 24.82 8.78
N LEU A 261 24.40 23.49 8.83
CA LEU A 261 24.89 22.54 7.82
C LEU A 261 24.37 22.87 6.39
N LEU A 262 23.11 23.27 6.29
CA LEU A 262 22.53 23.65 4.99
C LEU A 262 23.12 24.97 4.48
N ARG A 263 23.37 25.94 5.33
CA ARG A 263 24.06 27.19 4.96
C ARG A 263 25.50 26.93 4.49
N GLU A 264 26.22 26.05 5.16
CA GLU A 264 27.56 25.62 4.73
C GLU A 264 27.49 24.93 3.36
N GLN A 265 26.48 24.12 3.08
CA GLN A 265 26.27 23.50 1.78
C GLN A 265 26.02 24.55 0.70
N VAL A 266 25.18 25.57 0.97
CA VAL A 266 24.96 26.71 0.02
C VAL A 266 26.26 27.38 -0.39
N LEU A 267 27.18 27.59 0.58
CA LEU A 267 28.46 28.23 0.31
C LEU A 267 29.37 27.38 -0.60
N LYS A 268 29.26 26.06 -0.51
CA LYS A 268 30.05 25.11 -1.31
C LYS A 268 29.49 24.87 -2.72
N GLU A 269 28.19 25.10 -2.93
CA GLU A 269 27.50 24.76 -4.17
C GLU A 269 27.15 26.03 -4.98
N LYS A 270 27.76 26.18 -6.17
CA LYS A 270 27.50 27.33 -7.09
C LYS A 270 26.03 27.42 -7.55
N GLU A 271 25.32 26.28 -7.59
CA GLU A 271 23.94 26.16 -8.07
C GLU A 271 22.91 26.04 -6.92
N ALA A 272 23.29 26.39 -5.69
CA ALA A 272 22.42 26.28 -4.51
C ALA A 272 21.35 27.37 -4.48
N ARG A 273 20.43 27.37 -5.47
CA ARG A 273 19.32 28.36 -5.53
C ARG A 273 18.15 27.84 -6.38
N GLY A 274 17.01 28.44 -6.17
CA GLY A 274 15.80 28.22 -6.98
C GLY A 274 15.32 26.76 -6.94
N ASP A 275 14.97 26.26 -8.10
CA ASP A 275 14.43 24.90 -8.29
C ASP A 275 15.50 23.81 -8.33
N ALA A 276 16.79 24.14 -8.11
CA ALA A 276 17.82 23.15 -8.01
C ALA A 276 17.62 22.26 -6.77
N LEU A 277 17.84 20.95 -6.93
CA LEU A 277 17.72 20.00 -5.81
C LEU A 277 18.75 20.30 -4.72
N VAL A 278 18.31 20.27 -3.47
CA VAL A 278 19.19 20.43 -2.29
C VAL A 278 20.16 19.24 -2.18
N PHE A 279 19.68 18.03 -2.47
CA PHE A 279 20.49 16.82 -2.39
C PHE A 279 20.61 16.17 -3.75
N ARG A 280 21.85 16.09 -4.25
CA ARG A 280 22.18 15.59 -5.58
C ARG A 280 23.17 14.43 -5.52
N ALA A 281 23.07 13.53 -6.48
CA ALA A 281 24.10 12.51 -6.69
C ALA A 281 25.41 13.18 -7.19
N GLN A 282 26.55 12.51 -7.06
CA GLN A 282 27.86 13.03 -7.48
C GLN A 282 27.89 13.56 -8.93
N ARG A 283 27.07 12.99 -9.82
CA ARG A 283 26.93 13.43 -11.22
C ARG A 283 25.88 14.54 -11.44
N GLY A 284 25.42 15.20 -10.37
CA GLY A 284 24.49 16.34 -10.42
C GLY A 284 23.00 16.00 -10.51
N GLY A 285 22.62 14.75 -10.79
CA GLY A 285 21.22 14.34 -10.90
C GLY A 285 20.58 13.93 -9.57
N PRO A 286 19.28 13.57 -9.58
CA PRO A 286 18.59 13.11 -8.39
C PRO A 286 19.16 11.82 -7.78
N ILE A 287 19.14 11.73 -6.46
CA ILE A 287 19.61 10.55 -5.72
C ILE A 287 18.58 9.42 -5.85
N ARG A 288 19.02 8.23 -6.27
CA ARG A 288 18.21 7.01 -6.18
C ARG A 288 18.30 6.45 -4.76
N GLU A 289 17.16 6.45 -4.03
CA GLU A 289 17.10 5.98 -2.64
C GLU A 289 17.75 4.60 -2.44
N SER A 290 17.42 3.62 -3.31
CA SER A 290 17.95 2.26 -3.18
C SER A 290 19.48 2.21 -3.28
N ARG A 291 20.08 3.00 -4.17
CA ARG A 291 21.53 3.09 -4.33
C ARG A 291 22.16 3.84 -3.16
N PHE A 292 21.57 4.96 -2.77
CA PHE A 292 22.02 5.73 -1.60
C PHE A 292 22.04 4.89 -0.32
N VAL A 293 21.03 4.05 -0.13
CA VAL A 293 20.99 3.12 1.00
C VAL A 293 22.15 2.12 0.97
N GLN A 294 22.50 1.59 -0.20
CA GLN A 294 23.59 0.61 -0.33
C GLN A 294 24.96 1.25 -0.20
N ASP A 295 25.17 2.42 -0.86
CA ASP A 295 26.48 3.03 -1.02
C ASP A 295 26.85 3.91 0.20
N HIS A 296 25.88 4.47 0.92
CA HIS A 296 26.11 5.41 2.01
C HIS A 296 25.48 5.02 3.34
N PHE A 297 24.16 4.71 3.39
CA PHE A 297 23.47 4.52 4.66
C PHE A 297 23.86 3.23 5.38
N LYS A 298 23.87 2.10 4.69
CA LYS A 298 24.26 0.81 5.31
C LYS A 298 25.73 0.78 5.75
N PRO A 299 26.69 1.26 4.94
CA PRO A 299 28.08 1.36 5.38
C PRO A 299 28.24 2.25 6.60
N LEU A 300 27.55 3.39 6.66
CA LEU A 300 27.55 4.30 7.79
C LEU A 300 27.02 3.62 9.08
N LEU A 301 25.89 2.92 9.00
CA LEU A 301 25.37 2.17 10.16
C LEU A 301 26.36 1.10 10.63
N LYS A 302 27.01 0.40 9.70
CA LYS A 302 27.98 -0.65 10.00
C LYS A 302 29.24 -0.07 10.66
N SER A 303 29.79 1.04 10.16
CA SER A 303 30.98 1.69 10.72
C SER A 303 30.74 2.28 12.11
N ALA A 304 29.49 2.66 12.40
CA ALA A 304 29.08 3.19 13.69
C ALA A 304 28.59 2.10 14.67
N GLU A 305 28.63 0.83 14.28
CA GLU A 305 28.12 -0.32 15.06
C GLU A 305 26.64 -0.15 15.47
N LEU A 306 25.87 0.53 14.62
CA LEU A 306 24.47 0.80 14.86
C LEU A 306 23.57 -0.34 14.30
N PRO A 307 22.38 -0.54 14.89
CA PRO A 307 21.43 -1.52 14.39
C PRO A 307 21.10 -1.31 12.91
N ALA A 308 20.91 -2.41 12.18
CA ALA A 308 20.50 -2.37 10.78
C ALA A 308 19.04 -1.92 10.67
N ILE A 309 18.83 -0.62 10.50
CA ILE A 309 17.52 0.00 10.27
C ILE A 309 17.35 0.40 8.79
N ARG A 310 16.13 0.63 8.36
CA ARG A 310 15.85 1.18 7.02
C ARG A 310 16.03 2.70 7.03
N LEU A 311 16.37 3.29 5.90
CA LEU A 311 16.47 4.75 5.78
C LEU A 311 15.16 5.46 6.22
N TYR A 312 14.00 4.84 5.92
CA TYR A 312 12.69 5.30 6.39
C TYR A 312 12.56 5.29 7.93
N ASP A 313 13.30 4.45 8.63
CA ASP A 313 13.20 4.30 10.07
C ASP A 313 13.85 5.46 10.84
N LEU A 314 14.64 6.33 10.16
CA LEU A 314 15.05 7.64 10.72
C LEU A 314 13.83 8.51 11.09
N ARG A 315 12.75 8.40 10.31
CA ARG A 315 11.48 9.06 10.63
C ARG A 315 10.84 8.47 11.90
N HIS A 316 10.91 7.16 12.08
CA HIS A 316 10.43 6.53 13.30
C HIS A 316 11.29 6.93 14.50
N THR A 317 12.61 7.01 14.30
CA THR A 317 13.55 7.51 15.30
C THR A 317 13.24 8.95 15.69
N CYS A 318 13.02 9.84 14.72
CA CYS A 318 12.60 11.23 14.96
C CYS A 318 11.37 11.30 15.87
N ALA A 319 10.30 10.56 15.52
CA ALA A 319 9.08 10.56 16.30
C ALA A 319 9.27 10.04 17.73
N THR A 320 10.03 8.95 17.88
CA THR A 320 10.32 8.35 19.19
C THR A 320 11.11 9.31 20.07
N ILE A 321 12.17 9.92 19.55
CA ILE A 321 12.99 10.89 20.29
C ILE A 321 12.17 12.13 20.65
N SER A 322 11.32 12.62 19.74
CA SER A 322 10.44 13.75 20.02
C SER A 322 9.43 13.45 21.13
N LEU A 323 8.88 12.23 21.18
CA LEU A 323 8.02 11.80 22.28
C LEU A 323 8.80 11.74 23.61
N ILE A 324 9.98 11.14 23.62
CA ILE A 324 10.86 11.08 24.82
C ILE A 324 11.20 12.50 25.31
N ALA A 325 11.41 13.43 24.39
CA ALA A 325 11.63 14.85 24.69
C ALA A 325 10.36 15.58 25.20
N GLY A 326 9.21 14.91 25.26
CA GLY A 326 7.96 15.48 25.77
C GLY A 326 7.19 16.31 24.76
N VAL A 327 7.51 16.22 23.45
CA VAL A 327 6.77 16.90 22.41
C VAL A 327 5.38 16.27 22.26
N SER A 328 4.34 17.09 22.21
CA SER A 328 2.95 16.64 22.08
C SER A 328 2.77 15.73 20.85
N PRO A 329 2.07 14.58 20.99
CA PRO A 329 1.76 13.70 19.86
C PRO A 329 1.05 14.41 18.71
N LYS A 330 0.28 15.47 18.97
CA LYS A 330 -0.37 16.29 17.96
C LYS A 330 0.68 17.02 17.10
N VAL A 331 1.64 17.67 17.73
CA VAL A 331 2.73 18.40 17.04
C VAL A 331 3.55 17.43 16.20
N ILE A 332 3.90 16.26 16.75
CA ILE A 332 4.62 15.22 16.01
C ILE A 332 3.81 14.73 14.81
N SER A 333 2.51 14.49 14.99
CA SER A 333 1.61 14.07 13.90
C SER A 333 1.56 15.09 12.75
N GLU A 334 1.50 16.37 13.08
CA GLU A 334 1.53 17.48 12.12
C GLU A 334 2.90 17.58 11.43
N GLN A 335 3.99 17.57 12.17
CA GLN A 335 5.36 17.57 11.63
C GLN A 335 5.60 16.42 10.66
N LEU A 336 5.14 15.22 11.02
CA LEU A 336 5.28 14.04 10.19
C LEU A 336 4.29 14.01 9.01
N GLY A 337 3.18 14.75 9.07
CA GLY A 337 2.10 14.68 8.08
C GLY A 337 1.37 13.34 8.13
N HIS A 338 1.02 12.88 9.34
CA HIS A 338 0.17 11.71 9.54
C HIS A 338 -1.30 12.04 9.29
N ALA A 339 -2.09 11.03 8.90
CA ALA A 339 -3.52 11.22 8.64
C ALA A 339 -4.32 11.50 9.92
N SER A 340 -3.84 11.00 11.07
CA SER A 340 -4.44 11.19 12.38
C SER A 340 -3.40 11.07 13.48
N VAL A 341 -3.67 11.70 14.63
CA VAL A 341 -2.87 11.57 15.85
C VAL A 341 -2.93 10.12 16.38
N ALA A 342 -4.09 9.46 16.25
CA ALA A 342 -4.25 8.06 16.63
C ALA A 342 -3.21 7.15 15.96
N PHE A 343 -2.92 7.37 14.67
CA PHE A 343 -1.86 6.62 13.98
C PHE A 343 -0.49 6.82 14.64
N THR A 344 -0.17 8.05 15.07
CA THR A 344 1.09 8.34 15.78
C THR A 344 1.13 7.61 17.13
N LEU A 345 0.04 7.62 17.89
CA LEU A 345 -0.06 6.93 19.16
C LEU A 345 0.03 5.41 19.00
N ASP A 346 -0.66 4.82 18.02
CA ASP A 346 -0.63 3.38 17.74
C ASP A 346 0.78 2.87 17.40
N VAL A 347 1.51 3.65 16.60
CA VAL A 347 2.88 3.29 16.18
C VAL A 347 3.89 3.41 17.31
N TYR A 348 3.73 4.41 18.18
CA TYR A 348 4.72 4.76 19.22
C TYR A 348 4.21 4.53 20.65
N SER A 349 3.11 3.79 20.85
CA SER A 349 2.52 3.48 22.16
C SER A 349 3.50 2.83 23.14
N HIS A 350 4.50 2.11 22.63
CA HIS A 350 5.51 1.45 23.47
C HIS A 350 6.46 2.43 24.20
N VAL A 351 6.48 3.71 23.80
CA VAL A 351 7.28 4.76 24.44
C VAL A 351 6.51 5.47 25.56
N LEU A 352 5.17 5.41 25.53
CA LEU A 352 4.29 6.16 26.45
C LEU A 352 4.40 5.77 27.93
N PRO A 353 4.63 4.50 28.34
CA PRO A 353 4.71 4.15 29.75
C PRO A 353 5.79 4.91 30.51
N HIS A 354 6.96 5.15 29.89
CA HIS A 354 8.07 5.89 30.49
C HIS A 354 7.81 7.41 30.59
N MET A 355 6.71 7.90 30.00
CA MET A 355 6.35 9.32 30.06
C MET A 355 5.44 9.66 31.24
N GLN A 356 4.80 8.67 31.90
CA GLN A 356 3.87 8.91 33.00
C GLN A 356 4.58 9.48 34.22
N ASP A 357 5.74 8.96 34.56
CA ASP A 357 6.54 9.43 35.70
C ASP A 357 7.01 10.87 35.46
N ALA A 358 7.58 11.13 34.28
CA ALA A 358 8.01 12.48 33.89
C ALA A 358 6.84 13.49 33.79
N ALA A 359 5.64 13.03 33.43
CA ALA A 359 4.44 13.87 33.42
C ALA A 359 3.99 14.21 34.85
N ALA A 360 3.99 13.24 35.74
CA ALA A 360 3.67 13.45 37.16
C ALA A 360 4.62 14.48 37.81
N GLU A 361 5.92 14.32 37.59
CA GLU A 361 6.93 15.27 38.06
C GLU A 361 6.72 16.68 37.51
N LYS A 362 6.43 16.83 36.23
CA LYS A 362 6.13 18.13 35.61
C LYS A 362 4.89 18.79 36.21
N VAL A 363 3.81 18.02 36.42
CA VAL A 363 2.60 18.51 37.05
C VAL A 363 2.88 18.95 38.49
N GLN A 364 3.63 18.15 39.24
CA GLN A 364 4.05 18.50 40.61
C GLN A 364 4.86 19.79 40.62
N ALA A 365 5.83 19.93 39.70
CA ALA A 365 6.67 21.12 39.63
C ALA A 365 5.84 22.39 39.33
N LEU A 366 4.85 22.30 38.42
CA LEU A 366 3.94 23.42 38.13
C LEU A 366 3.03 23.79 39.31
N LEU A 367 2.59 22.80 40.07
CA LEU A 367 1.71 23.05 41.24
C LEU A 367 2.48 23.57 42.47
N MET A 368 3.74 23.16 42.64
CA MET A 368 4.55 23.48 43.82
C MET A 368 5.48 24.68 43.65
N ASN A 369 5.76 25.11 42.39
CA ASN A 369 6.60 26.27 42.09
C ASN A 369 5.78 27.37 41.38
N PRO A 370 5.27 28.40 42.10
CA PRO A 370 4.48 29.47 41.55
C PRO A 370 5.24 30.47 40.66
N THR A 371 6.55 30.30 40.45
CA THR A 371 7.43 31.24 39.71
C THR A 371 7.68 30.90 38.24
N LEU A 372 6.99 29.90 37.68
CA LEU A 372 7.10 29.52 36.26
C LEU A 372 5.84 29.91 35.49
N GLN A 373 5.53 31.21 35.43
CA GLN A 373 4.60 31.81 34.47
C GLN A 373 5.37 32.50 33.34
#